data_56cfd358c9892bb79edbc18b65f8fbff
#
_entry.id   56cfd358c9892bb79edbc18b65f8fbff
#
_cell.length_a   1.000
_cell.length_b   1.000
_cell.length_c   1.000
_cell.angle_alpha   90.00
_cell.angle_beta   90.00
_cell.angle_gamma   90.00
#
_symmetry.space_group_name_H-M   'P 1'
#
loop_
_entity.id
_entity.type
_entity.pdbx_description
1 polymer ?
#
loop_
_entity_poly.entity_id
_entity_poly.type
_entity_poly.pdbx_seq_one_letter_code
_entity_poly.pdbx_strand_id
1 'polypeptide(L)'
;MRGRLFWKILLGFWLTYAAVTLTVWIGALAYSGGPSPAERAQWPGAFQLASAMVALRSEGPDAVKRLTARWTAALRRQLVLTRLDAPPPAARPGAIVIVSKGRDGVVYRLTYTPASTIPAMRARLAMVGPLPFTILALWILAGLLFSALLAWYLTQPINRLRGGFDRLAHGDLTVRLKPAIGRRRDEIADLAGDFDTMAGRLQQLVAARDRLLHDVSHELRSPLARLNMAIGLARQAPNPTPERVEETLTRIEYETARLDVLVGELLTLSRVESGGSRLDGYFEVEGLVRTVVADARYEAETSGVEVRTNVDAVAVDQPGPTVKGDAELMRRAVENIVRNALRFSGRGQRVEVDVDADEALQSFVLRVADEGPGVPPEGLESMFEPFVRVHGAASGKGYGLGLAIARRTVLAHGGEIEARNRPEGGLEVTVMLPFGPSS
;
A
#
# COMPACT_ATOMS: atom_id res chain seq x y z
N MET A 1 -9.46 24.45 -3.19
CA MET A 1 -8.36 24.19 -2.23
C MET A 1 -7.10 23.54 -2.88
N ARG A 2 -6.97 23.59 -4.22
CA ARG A 2 -5.96 22.85 -5.01
C ARG A 2 -4.50 23.32 -4.94
N GLY A 3 -4.19 24.44 -4.24
CA GLY A 3 -2.82 24.98 -4.23
C GLY A 3 -2.08 24.94 -2.90
N ARG A 4 -2.73 24.59 -1.78
CA ARG A 4 -2.12 24.75 -0.45
C ARG A 4 -0.88 23.85 -0.22
N LEU A 5 -0.91 22.61 -0.73
CA LEU A 5 0.21 21.68 -0.57
C LEU A 5 1.42 22.12 -1.41
N PHE A 6 1.19 22.53 -2.67
CA PHE A 6 2.23 23.07 -3.54
C PHE A 6 2.95 24.25 -2.88
N TRP A 7 2.19 25.24 -2.37
CA TRP A 7 2.78 26.43 -1.73
C TRP A 7 3.53 26.08 -0.43
N LYS A 8 3.03 25.13 0.35
CA LYS A 8 3.74 24.67 1.58
C LYS A 8 5.07 24.01 1.24
N ILE A 9 5.10 23.13 0.25
CA ILE A 9 6.32 22.45 -0.19
C ILE A 9 7.29 23.46 -0.78
N LEU A 10 6.82 24.31 -1.70
CA LEU A 10 7.62 25.36 -2.32
C LEU A 10 8.27 26.28 -1.28
N LEU A 11 7.46 26.84 -0.38
CA LEU A 11 7.95 27.75 0.66
C LEU A 11 8.89 27.07 1.65
N GLY A 12 8.57 25.83 2.06
CA GLY A 12 9.41 25.05 2.96
C GLY A 12 10.80 24.84 2.38
N PHE A 13 10.89 24.30 1.17
CA PHE A 13 12.17 24.05 0.51
C PHE A 13 12.92 25.35 0.19
N TRP A 14 12.22 26.36 -0.31
CA TRP A 14 12.85 27.63 -0.67
C TRP A 14 13.37 28.38 0.55
N LEU A 15 12.60 28.46 1.64
CA LEU A 15 13.05 29.08 2.91
C LEU A 15 14.25 28.37 3.51
N THR A 16 14.22 27.04 3.53
CA THR A 16 15.36 26.23 4.01
C THR A 16 16.60 26.49 3.16
N TYR A 17 16.44 26.48 1.84
CA TYR A 17 17.53 26.76 0.91
C TYR A 17 18.10 28.18 1.08
N ALA A 18 17.22 29.18 1.17
CA ALA A 18 17.59 30.57 1.38
C ALA A 18 18.31 30.78 2.73
N ALA A 19 17.82 30.14 3.79
CA ALA A 19 18.44 30.20 5.12
C ALA A 19 19.85 29.58 5.10
N VAL A 20 20.03 28.40 4.50
CA VAL A 20 21.35 27.75 4.38
C VAL A 20 22.30 28.62 3.55
N THR A 21 21.85 29.14 2.41
CA THR A 21 22.67 30.00 1.55
C THR A 21 23.09 31.28 2.26
N LEU A 22 22.17 31.90 2.99
CA LEU A 22 22.44 33.09 3.77
C LEU A 22 23.45 32.81 4.92
N THR A 23 23.28 31.69 5.62
CA THR A 23 24.19 31.27 6.71
C THR A 23 25.60 31.03 6.20
N VAL A 24 25.72 30.32 5.07
CA VAL A 24 27.02 30.09 4.40
C VAL A 24 27.64 31.41 3.96
N TRP A 25 26.86 32.33 3.40
CA TRP A 25 27.34 33.64 2.97
C TRP A 25 27.80 34.52 4.14
N ILE A 26 27.03 34.58 5.25
CA ILE A 26 27.43 35.26 6.49
C ILE A 26 28.66 34.61 7.08
N GLY A 27 28.75 33.29 7.14
CA GLY A 27 29.90 32.55 7.61
C GLY A 27 31.16 32.85 6.79
N ALA A 28 31.05 32.92 5.45
CA ALA A 28 32.15 33.30 4.56
C ALA A 28 32.61 34.75 4.80
N LEU A 29 31.68 35.68 5.03
CA LEU A 29 31.99 37.06 5.40
C LEU A 29 32.72 37.17 6.75
N ALA A 30 32.27 36.40 7.74
CA ALA A 30 32.87 36.36 9.07
C ALA A 30 34.30 35.73 9.05
N TYR A 31 34.46 34.63 8.30
CA TYR A 31 35.72 33.90 8.20
C TYR A 31 36.79 34.64 7.36
N SER A 32 36.34 35.42 6.36
CA SER A 32 37.23 36.26 5.55
C SER A 32 37.90 37.43 6.32
N GLY A 33 37.68 37.51 7.60
CA GLY A 33 38.03 38.60 8.49
C GLY A 33 39.51 38.80 8.86
N GLY A 34 40.42 37.90 8.45
CA GLY A 34 41.87 38.06 8.71
C GLY A 34 42.70 37.98 7.42
N PRO A 35 43.81 38.75 7.31
CA PRO A 35 44.69 38.56 6.17
C PRO A 35 45.30 37.15 6.20
N SER A 36 45.26 36.47 5.07
CA SER A 36 45.86 35.12 4.92
C SER A 36 47.34 35.17 5.25
N PRO A 37 47.98 34.04 5.65
CA PRO A 37 49.42 33.96 5.83
C PRO A 37 50.19 34.38 4.56
N ALA A 38 49.65 34.15 3.35
CA ALA A 38 50.19 34.59 2.09
C ALA A 38 50.11 36.10 1.89
N GLU A 39 49.02 36.76 2.29
CA GLU A 39 48.90 38.23 2.26
C GLU A 39 49.81 38.91 3.26
N ARG A 40 50.04 38.29 4.46
CA ARG A 40 51.02 38.75 5.42
C ARG A 40 52.47 38.66 4.89
N ALA A 41 52.81 37.62 4.10
CA ALA A 41 54.11 37.46 3.48
C ALA A 41 54.35 38.43 2.29
N GLN A 42 53.30 38.93 1.67
CA GLN A 42 53.33 39.89 0.54
C GLN A 42 53.30 41.37 1.03
N TRP A 43 53.38 41.64 2.33
CA TRP A 43 53.48 43.00 2.81
C TRP A 43 54.74 43.65 2.29
N PRO A 44 54.65 44.70 1.48
CA PRO A 44 55.86 45.31 0.87
C PRO A 44 56.92 45.79 1.86
N GLY A 45 56.60 45.85 3.14
CA GLY A 45 57.47 46.24 4.22
C GLY A 45 57.98 45.14 5.15
N ALA A 46 57.45 43.90 5.02
CA ALA A 46 57.80 42.83 5.97
C ALA A 46 59.29 42.42 5.83
N PHE A 47 59.81 42.36 4.62
CA PHE A 47 61.21 42.06 4.35
C PHE A 47 62.11 43.21 4.81
N GLN A 48 61.75 44.46 4.56
CA GLN A 48 62.48 45.67 4.98
C GLN A 48 62.54 45.77 6.48
N LEU A 49 61.42 45.49 7.16
CA LEU A 49 61.34 45.54 8.62
C LEU A 49 62.15 44.43 9.27
N ALA A 50 62.10 43.22 8.72
CA ALA A 50 62.90 42.09 9.19
C ALA A 50 64.41 42.31 8.97
N SER A 51 64.81 42.81 7.81
CA SER A 51 66.21 43.10 7.50
C SER A 51 66.75 44.23 8.35
N ALA A 52 65.98 45.27 8.62
CA ALA A 52 66.37 46.36 9.53
C ALA A 52 66.48 45.89 10.98
N MET A 53 65.63 44.99 11.43
CA MET A 53 65.67 44.41 12.77
C MET A 53 66.88 43.49 12.95
N VAL A 54 67.24 42.68 11.94
CA VAL A 54 68.45 41.85 11.96
C VAL A 54 69.68 42.76 12.02
N ALA A 55 69.80 43.77 11.15
CA ALA A 55 70.94 44.70 11.14
C ALA A 55 71.08 45.44 12.47
N LEU A 56 69.94 45.84 13.12
CA LEU A 56 69.95 46.50 14.42
C LEU A 56 70.52 45.59 15.51
N ARG A 57 70.13 44.31 15.50
CA ARG A 57 70.56 43.33 16.52
C ARG A 57 72.00 42.89 16.34
N SER A 58 72.48 42.71 15.10
CA SER A 58 73.80 42.18 14.79
C SER A 58 74.90 43.23 14.84
N GLU A 59 74.64 44.41 14.25
CA GLU A 59 75.67 45.42 14.02
C GLU A 59 75.31 46.79 14.64
N GLY A 60 74.09 46.99 15.18
CA GLY A 60 73.68 48.25 15.83
C GLY A 60 73.01 49.25 14.88
N PRO A 61 72.74 50.49 15.40
CA PRO A 61 71.88 51.48 14.72
C PRO A 61 72.52 52.01 13.40
N ASP A 62 73.84 52.08 13.31
CA ASP A 62 74.50 52.57 12.13
C ASP A 62 74.43 51.57 10.94
N ALA A 63 74.36 50.29 11.22
CA ALA A 63 74.07 49.30 10.18
C ALA A 63 72.65 49.46 9.56
N VAL A 64 71.70 49.81 10.34
CA VAL A 64 70.31 50.13 9.84
C VAL A 64 70.38 51.36 8.94
N LYS A 65 71.17 52.41 9.30
CA LYS A 65 71.36 53.56 8.43
C LYS A 65 72.06 53.18 7.08
N ARG A 66 73.11 52.35 7.15
CA ARG A 66 73.78 51.84 5.95
C ARG A 66 72.88 50.99 5.07
N LEU A 67 72.02 50.14 5.70
CA LEU A 67 71.10 49.29 4.99
C LEU A 67 70.03 50.13 4.29
N THR A 68 69.42 51.07 5.02
CA THR A 68 68.38 51.95 4.47
C THR A 68 68.89 52.93 3.45
N ALA A 69 70.23 53.29 3.50
CA ALA A 69 70.82 54.15 2.45
C ALA A 69 70.78 53.52 1.05
N ARG A 70 70.82 52.16 0.99
CA ARG A 70 70.68 51.42 -0.29
C ARG A 70 69.29 51.30 -0.79
N TRP A 71 68.26 51.71 -0.02
CA TRP A 71 66.85 51.64 -0.44
C TRP A 71 66.48 52.87 -1.26
N THR A 72 65.42 52.76 -2.06
CA THR A 72 64.84 53.89 -2.78
C THR A 72 64.35 54.96 -1.82
N ALA A 73 64.37 56.22 -2.21
CA ALA A 73 63.95 57.35 -1.39
C ALA A 73 62.53 57.20 -0.81
N ALA A 74 61.65 56.52 -1.55
CA ALA A 74 60.29 56.23 -1.12
C ALA A 74 60.24 55.22 0.05
N LEU A 75 60.99 54.11 -0.03
CA LEU A 75 61.06 53.09 0.99
C LEU A 75 61.79 53.58 2.27
N ARG A 76 62.82 54.41 2.09
CA ARG A 76 63.58 54.99 3.16
C ARG A 76 62.72 55.91 4.07
N ARG A 77 61.75 56.61 3.47
CA ARG A 77 60.82 57.46 4.21
C ARG A 77 59.76 56.66 5.01
N GLN A 78 59.59 55.38 4.70
CA GLN A 78 58.60 54.55 5.35
C GLN A 78 59.11 53.91 6.65
N LEU A 79 60.42 53.78 6.83
CA LEU A 79 61.04 53.23 8.04
C LEU A 79 61.74 54.30 8.85
N VAL A 80 61.32 54.48 10.10
CA VAL A 80 61.92 55.42 11.04
C VAL A 80 62.46 54.65 12.23
N LEU A 81 63.71 54.84 12.51
CA LEU A 81 64.40 54.30 13.69
C LEU A 81 64.54 55.39 14.75
N THR A 82 63.99 55.21 15.92
CA THR A 82 64.07 56.15 17.07
C THR A 82 64.47 55.40 18.32
N ARG A 83 65.18 56.07 19.27
CA ARG A 83 65.42 55.52 20.62
C ARG A 83 64.08 55.48 21.37
N LEU A 84 63.94 54.51 22.29
CA LEU A 84 62.65 54.36 23.02
C LEU A 84 62.37 55.57 23.90
N ASP A 85 63.43 56.25 24.39
CA ASP A 85 63.39 57.48 25.24
C ASP A 85 63.05 58.74 24.38
N ALA A 86 63.12 58.72 23.11
CA ALA A 86 62.69 59.75 22.20
C ALA A 86 61.17 59.80 22.02
N PRO A 87 60.56 60.98 21.85
CA PRO A 87 59.13 61.08 21.61
C PRO A 87 58.76 60.23 20.34
N PRO A 88 57.68 59.50 20.43
CA PRO A 88 57.24 58.68 19.28
C PRO A 88 56.93 59.58 18.08
N PRO A 89 57.31 59.15 16.87
CA PRO A 89 56.89 59.84 15.66
C PRO A 89 55.37 59.83 15.60
N ALA A 90 54.78 60.86 15.03
CA ALA A 90 53.31 60.99 14.88
C ALA A 90 52.76 59.71 14.20
N ALA A 91 52.02 58.89 14.93
CA ALA A 91 51.49 57.63 14.50
C ALA A 91 50.48 57.86 13.36
N ARG A 92 50.76 57.40 12.14
CA ARG A 92 49.78 57.33 11.06
C ARG A 92 48.98 56.04 11.16
N PRO A 93 47.69 56.05 10.82
CA PRO A 93 46.90 54.82 10.80
C PRO A 93 47.55 53.74 9.96
N GLY A 94 47.80 52.54 10.51
CA GLY A 94 48.42 51.43 9.82
C GLY A 94 49.97 51.35 10.03
N ALA A 95 50.57 52.18 10.80
CA ALA A 95 52.00 52.10 11.16
C ALA A 95 52.27 50.85 12.02
N ILE A 96 53.31 50.10 11.67
CA ILE A 96 53.80 48.95 12.44
C ILE A 96 54.98 49.42 13.29
N VAL A 97 54.87 49.17 14.58
CA VAL A 97 55.91 49.55 15.54
C VAL A 97 56.52 48.26 16.14
N ILE A 98 57.82 48.10 15.98
CA ILE A 98 58.58 47.02 16.63
C ILE A 98 59.58 47.64 17.55
N VAL A 99 59.65 47.15 18.80
CA VAL A 99 60.68 47.51 19.74
C VAL A 99 61.72 46.41 19.81
N SER A 100 63.01 46.74 19.62
CA SER A 100 64.09 45.78 19.65
C SER A 100 65.33 46.38 20.30
N LYS A 101 66.06 45.57 21.04
CA LYS A 101 67.34 45.95 21.65
C LYS A 101 68.45 45.87 20.60
N GLY A 102 69.22 46.97 20.46
CA GLY A 102 70.38 47.01 19.60
C GLY A 102 71.60 46.34 20.25
N ARG A 103 72.63 46.14 19.45
CA ARG A 103 73.93 45.56 19.93
C ARG A 103 74.60 46.45 21.00
N ASP A 104 74.36 47.74 21.02
CA ASP A 104 74.83 48.72 21.99
C ASP A 104 74.04 48.69 23.34
N GLY A 105 73.12 47.74 23.51
CA GLY A 105 72.32 47.58 24.68
C GLY A 105 71.15 48.54 24.79
N VAL A 106 71.03 49.53 23.89
CA VAL A 106 69.96 50.51 23.84
C VAL A 106 68.72 49.93 23.16
N VAL A 107 67.54 50.33 23.66
CA VAL A 107 66.28 49.86 23.07
C VAL A 107 65.82 50.88 22.03
N TYR A 108 65.55 50.38 20.83
CA TYR A 108 65.11 51.17 19.68
C TYR A 108 63.71 50.78 19.27
N ARG A 109 63.01 51.76 18.72
CA ARG A 109 61.68 51.63 18.15
C ARG A 109 61.83 51.76 16.61
N LEU A 110 61.48 50.72 15.88
CA LEU A 110 61.38 50.73 14.43
C LEU A 110 59.90 50.97 14.08
N THR A 111 59.61 52.04 13.39
CA THR A 111 58.25 52.39 12.93
C THR A 111 58.23 52.33 11.42
N TYR A 112 57.44 51.43 10.88
CA TYR A 112 57.24 51.30 9.43
C TYR A 112 55.84 51.87 9.10
N THR A 113 55.79 52.81 8.17
CA THR A 113 54.54 53.44 7.74
C THR A 113 54.35 53.15 6.23
N PRO A 114 53.41 52.30 5.84
CA PRO A 114 53.17 52.01 4.44
C PRO A 114 52.72 53.24 3.64
N ALA A 115 53.11 53.33 2.38
CA ALA A 115 52.86 54.51 1.52
C ALA A 115 51.37 54.70 1.14
N SER A 116 50.59 53.65 1.26
CA SER A 116 49.16 53.69 0.97
C SER A 116 48.38 53.06 2.10
N THR A 117 47.71 53.87 2.90
CA THR A 117 46.59 53.43 3.73
C THR A 117 45.36 53.36 2.84
N ILE A 118 45.22 52.29 2.08
CA ILE A 118 43.88 51.92 1.65
C ILE A 118 43.21 51.41 2.92
N PRO A 119 42.10 52.07 3.40
CA PRO A 119 41.44 51.58 4.59
C PRO A 119 41.03 50.11 4.28
N ALA A 120 41.48 49.19 5.13
CA ALA A 120 41.22 47.76 4.99
C ALA A 120 39.70 47.49 4.77
N MET A 121 38.87 48.38 5.24
CA MET A 121 37.42 48.36 5.08
C MET A 121 36.98 48.67 3.62
N ARG A 122 37.68 49.61 2.88
CA ARG A 122 37.37 49.86 1.46
C ARG A 122 37.90 48.75 0.55
N ALA A 123 39.03 48.19 0.87
CA ALA A 123 39.54 46.98 0.16
C ALA A 123 38.64 45.76 0.36
N ARG A 124 38.08 45.61 1.58
CA ARG A 124 37.08 44.55 1.87
C ARG A 124 35.76 44.77 1.16
N LEU A 125 35.24 46.00 1.13
CA LEU A 125 34.02 46.32 0.37
C LEU A 125 34.24 46.26 -1.16
N ALA A 126 35.45 46.53 -1.64
CA ALA A 126 35.76 46.39 -3.07
C ALA A 126 35.97 44.90 -3.50
N MET A 127 36.42 44.00 -2.56
CA MET A 127 36.40 42.55 -2.81
C MET A 127 34.97 41.95 -2.76
N VAL A 128 34.04 42.58 -2.04
CA VAL A 128 32.61 42.31 -2.05
C VAL A 128 31.93 43.09 -3.18
N GLY A 129 32.61 43.26 -4.32
CA GLY A 129 32.09 43.93 -5.50
C GLY A 129 30.76 43.35 -6.03
N PRO A 130 30.18 43.88 -7.07
CA PRO A 130 28.84 43.50 -7.58
C PRO A 130 28.71 42.01 -7.91
N LEU A 131 29.83 41.31 -8.17
CA LEU A 131 29.87 39.85 -8.42
C LEU A 131 29.27 38.97 -7.31
N PRO A 132 29.60 39.14 -6.02
CA PRO A 132 28.99 38.30 -5.00
C PRO A 132 27.48 38.50 -4.84
N PHE A 133 26.95 39.68 -5.04
CA PHE A 133 25.50 39.92 -5.02
C PHE A 133 24.78 39.29 -6.22
N THR A 134 25.38 39.35 -7.40
CA THR A 134 24.84 38.71 -8.59
C THR A 134 24.87 37.20 -8.49
N ILE A 135 25.95 36.64 -7.94
CA ILE A 135 26.07 35.20 -7.67
C ILE A 135 25.03 34.79 -6.64
N LEU A 136 24.89 35.50 -5.52
CA LEU A 136 23.89 35.21 -4.50
C LEU A 136 22.46 35.27 -5.08
N ALA A 137 22.14 36.28 -5.87
CA ALA A 137 20.85 36.41 -6.54
C ALA A 137 20.57 35.24 -7.50
N LEU A 138 21.58 34.81 -8.27
CA LEU A 138 21.48 33.64 -9.17
C LEU A 138 21.24 32.33 -8.40
N TRP A 139 21.91 32.15 -7.26
CA TRP A 139 21.72 30.98 -6.41
C TRP A 139 20.31 30.94 -5.80
N ILE A 140 19.82 32.10 -5.31
CA ILE A 140 18.45 32.21 -4.77
C ILE A 140 17.42 31.90 -5.87
N LEU A 141 17.63 32.44 -7.09
CA LEU A 141 16.75 32.18 -8.23
C LEU A 141 16.78 30.71 -8.65
N ALA A 142 17.96 30.09 -8.70
CA ALA A 142 18.12 28.67 -9.00
C ALA A 142 17.42 27.81 -7.94
N GLY A 143 17.56 28.16 -6.66
CA GLY A 143 16.85 27.49 -5.55
C GLY A 143 15.35 27.62 -5.62
N LEU A 144 14.84 28.79 -6.03
CA LEU A 144 13.41 28.99 -6.25
C LEU A 144 12.89 28.12 -7.39
N LEU A 145 13.60 28.10 -8.52
CA LEU A 145 13.25 27.27 -9.67
C LEU A 145 13.27 25.79 -9.33
N PHE A 146 14.32 25.33 -8.64
CA PHE A 146 14.42 23.94 -8.19
C PHE A 146 13.28 23.56 -7.23
N SER A 147 13.00 24.44 -6.25
CA SER A 147 11.90 24.22 -5.30
C SER A 147 10.54 24.17 -5.99
N ALA A 148 10.32 25.00 -7.01
CA ALA A 148 9.10 25.02 -7.80
C ALA A 148 8.93 23.73 -8.62
N LEU A 149 10.00 23.27 -9.28
CA LEU A 149 10.01 22.02 -10.03
C LEU A 149 9.77 20.81 -9.11
N LEU A 150 10.43 20.77 -7.96
CA LEU A 150 10.26 19.70 -6.99
C LEU A 150 8.85 19.69 -6.41
N ALA A 151 8.32 20.86 -6.03
CA ALA A 151 6.95 20.99 -5.54
C ALA A 151 5.93 20.52 -6.57
N TRP A 152 6.11 20.89 -7.84
CA TRP A 152 5.26 20.43 -8.94
C TRP A 152 5.38 18.93 -9.17
N TYR A 153 6.61 18.39 -9.18
CA TYR A 153 6.89 16.96 -9.37
C TYR A 153 6.25 16.07 -8.31
N LEU A 154 6.21 16.54 -7.05
CA LEU A 154 5.60 15.80 -5.93
C LEU A 154 4.09 16.04 -5.82
N THR A 155 3.64 17.29 -6.01
CA THR A 155 2.23 17.65 -5.77
C THR A 155 1.29 17.15 -6.85
N GLN A 156 1.75 17.14 -8.12
CA GLN A 156 0.89 16.76 -9.24
C GLN A 156 0.36 15.33 -9.14
N PRO A 157 1.19 14.29 -8.90
CA PRO A 157 0.69 12.92 -8.75
C PRO A 157 -0.17 12.74 -7.50
N ILE A 158 0.17 13.39 -6.39
CA ILE A 158 -0.65 13.33 -5.15
C ILE A 158 -2.06 13.90 -5.40
N ASN A 159 -2.17 14.99 -6.17
CA ASN A 159 -3.48 15.54 -6.55
C ASN A 159 -4.26 14.60 -7.48
N ARG A 160 -3.59 13.86 -8.36
CA ARG A 160 -4.22 12.83 -9.21
C ARG A 160 -4.74 11.66 -8.37
N LEU A 161 -3.93 11.16 -7.42
CA LEU A 161 -4.34 10.13 -6.47
C LEU A 161 -5.58 10.59 -5.69
N ARG A 162 -5.54 11.79 -5.11
CA ARG A 162 -6.69 12.36 -4.39
C ARG A 162 -7.94 12.46 -5.25
N GLY A 163 -7.80 12.91 -6.50
CA GLY A 163 -8.91 12.96 -7.45
C GLY A 163 -9.47 11.58 -7.79
N GLY A 164 -8.62 10.54 -7.84
CA GLY A 164 -9.04 9.16 -8.01
C GLY A 164 -9.83 8.64 -6.82
N PHE A 165 -9.35 8.87 -5.60
CA PHE A 165 -10.08 8.53 -4.38
C PHE A 165 -11.43 9.25 -4.28
N ASP A 166 -11.49 10.54 -4.63
CA ASP A 166 -12.73 11.31 -4.67
C ASP A 166 -13.73 10.70 -5.67
N ARG A 167 -13.31 10.33 -6.87
CA ARG A 167 -14.16 9.66 -7.86
C ARG A 167 -14.65 8.31 -7.37
N LEU A 168 -13.76 7.49 -6.79
CA LEU A 168 -14.12 6.19 -6.22
C LEU A 168 -15.17 6.34 -5.10
N ALA A 169 -14.99 7.32 -4.21
CA ALA A 169 -15.94 7.62 -3.13
C ALA A 169 -17.32 8.06 -3.63
N HIS A 170 -17.39 8.68 -4.83
CA HIS A 170 -18.64 9.04 -5.48
C HIS A 170 -19.22 7.92 -6.38
N GLY A 171 -18.67 6.70 -6.29
CA GLY A 171 -19.21 5.53 -6.98
C GLY A 171 -18.63 5.25 -8.36
N ASP A 172 -17.65 6.02 -8.84
CA ASP A 172 -16.96 5.70 -10.09
C ASP A 172 -15.90 4.63 -9.85
N LEU A 173 -16.32 3.38 -9.94
CA LEU A 173 -15.48 2.19 -9.73
C LEU A 173 -14.57 1.88 -10.93
N THR A 174 -14.75 2.59 -12.06
CA THR A 174 -13.98 2.36 -13.28
C THR A 174 -12.66 3.14 -13.30
N VAL A 175 -12.47 4.04 -12.34
CA VAL A 175 -11.26 4.86 -12.24
C VAL A 175 -10.02 3.99 -12.08
N ARG A 176 -8.97 4.30 -12.88
CA ARG A 176 -7.65 3.68 -12.77
C ARG A 176 -6.58 4.76 -12.76
N LEU A 177 -5.64 4.65 -11.84
CA LEU A 177 -4.62 5.67 -11.60
C LEU A 177 -3.25 5.33 -12.19
N LYS A 178 -2.91 4.06 -12.32
CA LYS A 178 -1.64 3.62 -12.89
C LYS A 178 -1.39 4.20 -14.29
N PRO A 179 -2.37 4.23 -15.23
CA PRO A 179 -2.20 4.89 -16.52
C PRO A 179 -2.03 6.42 -16.43
N ALA A 180 -2.67 7.06 -15.44
CA ALA A 180 -2.63 8.51 -15.25
C ALA A 180 -1.31 9.00 -14.63
N ILE A 181 -0.58 8.14 -13.90
CA ILE A 181 0.72 8.45 -13.28
C ILE A 181 1.88 8.23 -14.25
N GLY A 182 1.66 7.48 -15.36
CA GLY A 182 2.63 7.30 -16.43
C GLY A 182 3.73 6.29 -16.09
N ARG A 183 4.97 6.55 -16.57
CA ARG A 183 6.12 5.62 -16.46
C ARG A 183 6.92 5.75 -15.17
N ARG A 184 6.37 6.31 -14.11
CA ARG A 184 7.07 6.39 -12.81
C ARG A 184 7.33 4.99 -12.25
N ARG A 185 8.42 4.87 -11.49
CA ARG A 185 8.85 3.64 -10.81
C ARG A 185 9.25 3.97 -9.37
N ASP A 186 8.38 4.66 -8.66
CA ASP A 186 8.55 5.09 -7.28
C ASP A 186 7.33 4.65 -6.43
N GLU A 187 7.37 4.93 -5.14
CA GLU A 187 6.35 4.60 -4.16
C GLU A 187 4.96 5.15 -4.52
N ILE A 188 4.94 6.25 -5.30
CA ILE A 188 3.68 6.83 -5.80
C ILE A 188 3.07 5.95 -6.90
N ALA A 189 3.91 5.33 -7.72
CA ALA A 189 3.45 4.39 -8.75
C ALA A 189 2.95 3.09 -8.14
N ASP A 190 3.59 2.61 -7.06
CA ASP A 190 3.16 1.43 -6.31
C ASP A 190 1.82 1.70 -5.64
N LEU A 191 1.67 2.84 -4.96
CA LEU A 191 0.39 3.26 -4.36
C LEU A 191 -0.75 3.38 -5.40
N ALA A 192 -0.44 3.81 -6.61
CA ALA A 192 -1.44 3.83 -7.69
C ALA A 192 -1.83 2.42 -8.15
N GLY A 193 -0.88 1.48 -8.13
CA GLY A 193 -1.13 0.06 -8.39
C GLY A 193 -2.04 -0.57 -7.34
N ASP A 194 -1.77 -0.29 -6.06
CA ASP A 194 -2.58 -0.75 -4.94
C ASP A 194 -4.00 -0.18 -5.00
N PHE A 195 -4.11 1.11 -5.33
CA PHE A 195 -5.41 1.74 -5.57
C PHE A 195 -6.19 1.04 -6.70
N ASP A 196 -5.55 0.78 -7.84
CA ASP A 196 -6.20 0.14 -8.99
C ASP A 196 -6.66 -1.29 -8.64
N THR A 197 -5.86 -2.00 -7.85
CA THR A 197 -6.21 -3.34 -7.34
C THR A 197 -7.42 -3.28 -6.41
N MET A 198 -7.43 -2.33 -5.47
CA MET A 198 -8.56 -2.11 -4.55
C MET A 198 -9.82 -1.70 -5.31
N ALA A 199 -9.72 -0.76 -6.25
CA ALA A 199 -10.84 -0.31 -7.08
C ALA A 199 -11.40 -1.47 -7.93
N GLY A 200 -10.53 -2.33 -8.48
CA GLY A 200 -10.92 -3.53 -9.21
C GLY A 200 -11.69 -4.52 -8.35
N ARG A 201 -11.21 -4.81 -7.13
CA ARG A 201 -11.90 -5.69 -6.18
C ARG A 201 -13.27 -5.12 -5.78
N LEU A 202 -13.34 -3.82 -5.48
CA LEU A 202 -14.60 -3.16 -5.13
C LEU A 202 -15.60 -3.22 -6.31
N GLN A 203 -15.14 -2.99 -7.54
CA GLN A 203 -15.95 -3.10 -8.74
C GLN A 203 -16.52 -4.51 -8.91
N GLN A 204 -15.68 -5.54 -8.71
CA GLN A 204 -16.12 -6.94 -8.78
C GLN A 204 -17.17 -7.27 -7.71
N LEU A 205 -16.96 -6.82 -6.46
CA LEU A 205 -17.90 -7.03 -5.36
C LEU A 205 -19.26 -6.37 -5.63
N VAL A 206 -19.26 -5.11 -6.09
CA VAL A 206 -20.52 -4.41 -6.43
C VAL A 206 -21.22 -5.09 -7.60
N ALA A 207 -20.50 -5.46 -8.66
CA ALA A 207 -21.09 -6.16 -9.80
C ALA A 207 -21.63 -7.55 -9.43
N ALA A 208 -20.97 -8.28 -8.54
CA ALA A 208 -21.46 -9.56 -8.03
C ALA A 208 -22.74 -9.39 -7.20
N ARG A 209 -22.77 -8.38 -6.31
CA ARG A 209 -23.98 -8.04 -5.53
C ARG A 209 -25.15 -7.65 -6.43
N ASP A 210 -24.93 -6.82 -7.43
CA ASP A 210 -26.00 -6.36 -8.34
C ASP A 210 -26.56 -7.51 -9.17
N ARG A 211 -25.69 -8.42 -9.62
CA ARG A 211 -26.11 -9.67 -10.29
C ARG A 211 -26.97 -10.52 -9.36
N LEU A 212 -26.49 -10.75 -8.12
CA LEU A 212 -27.24 -11.51 -7.12
C LEU A 212 -28.65 -10.93 -6.90
N LEU A 213 -28.79 -9.60 -6.72
CA LEU A 213 -30.09 -8.93 -6.52
C LEU A 213 -30.98 -9.08 -7.76
N HIS A 214 -30.42 -9.01 -8.96
CA HIS A 214 -31.14 -9.23 -10.20
C HIS A 214 -31.70 -10.64 -10.28
N ASP A 215 -30.85 -11.64 -10.04
CA ASP A 215 -31.21 -13.06 -10.12
C ASP A 215 -32.23 -13.44 -9.03
N VAL A 216 -32.07 -12.96 -7.79
CA VAL A 216 -33.07 -13.09 -6.72
C VAL A 216 -34.42 -12.55 -7.16
N SER A 217 -34.43 -11.35 -7.76
CA SER A 217 -35.69 -10.73 -8.21
C SER A 217 -36.36 -11.56 -9.29
N HIS A 218 -35.61 -12.15 -10.19
CA HIS A 218 -36.13 -13.03 -11.24
C HIS A 218 -36.68 -14.35 -10.68
N GLU A 219 -35.92 -15.01 -9.79
CA GLU A 219 -36.29 -16.29 -9.21
C GLU A 219 -37.48 -16.18 -8.22
N LEU A 220 -37.68 -15.02 -7.58
CA LEU A 220 -38.86 -14.73 -6.75
C LEU A 220 -40.10 -14.43 -7.60
N ARG A 221 -39.95 -13.71 -8.73
CA ARG A 221 -41.08 -13.29 -9.56
C ARG A 221 -41.82 -14.47 -10.15
N SER A 222 -41.12 -15.52 -10.58
CA SER A 222 -41.68 -16.69 -11.23
C SER A 222 -42.68 -17.46 -10.33
N PRO A 223 -42.33 -17.93 -9.12
CA PRO A 223 -43.30 -18.60 -8.22
C PRO A 223 -44.43 -17.69 -7.78
N LEU A 224 -44.16 -16.39 -7.52
CA LEU A 224 -45.19 -15.41 -7.19
C LEU A 224 -46.24 -15.26 -8.31
N ALA A 225 -45.78 -15.23 -9.58
CA ALA A 225 -46.71 -15.19 -10.72
C ALA A 225 -47.57 -16.44 -10.80
N ARG A 226 -46.95 -17.65 -10.59
CA ARG A 226 -47.73 -18.91 -10.57
C ARG A 226 -48.72 -18.98 -9.40
N LEU A 227 -48.32 -18.50 -8.22
CA LEU A 227 -49.24 -18.35 -7.05
C LEU A 227 -50.43 -17.45 -7.38
N ASN A 228 -50.18 -16.26 -7.91
CA ASN A 228 -51.24 -15.33 -8.30
C ASN A 228 -52.16 -15.89 -9.37
N MET A 229 -51.59 -16.65 -10.34
CA MET A 229 -52.37 -17.33 -11.36
C MET A 229 -53.29 -18.43 -10.74
N ALA A 230 -52.77 -19.25 -9.81
CA ALA A 230 -53.55 -20.29 -9.13
C ALA A 230 -54.71 -19.68 -8.34
N ILE A 231 -54.45 -18.59 -7.59
CA ILE A 231 -55.46 -17.84 -6.85
C ILE A 231 -56.50 -17.21 -7.79
N GLY A 232 -56.04 -16.62 -8.92
CA GLY A 232 -56.94 -16.03 -9.93
C GLY A 232 -57.88 -17.05 -10.56
N LEU A 233 -57.35 -18.24 -10.91
CA LEU A 233 -58.15 -19.35 -11.45
C LEU A 233 -59.16 -19.87 -10.41
N ALA A 234 -58.79 -19.99 -9.14
CA ALA A 234 -59.69 -20.38 -8.07
C ALA A 234 -60.85 -19.38 -7.90
N ARG A 235 -60.58 -18.07 -8.03
CA ARG A 235 -61.61 -17.00 -7.89
C ARG A 235 -62.58 -16.94 -9.09
N GLN A 236 -62.17 -17.36 -10.26
CA GLN A 236 -62.98 -17.29 -11.49
C GLN A 236 -63.86 -18.51 -11.68
N ALA A 237 -63.70 -19.60 -10.94
CA ALA A 237 -64.53 -20.79 -11.02
C ALA A 237 -65.87 -20.58 -10.39
N PRO A 238 -67.00 -20.55 -11.14
CA PRO A 238 -68.34 -20.22 -10.59
C PRO A 238 -68.89 -21.27 -9.62
N ASN A 239 -68.48 -22.54 -9.73
CA ASN A 239 -68.78 -23.66 -8.82
C ASN A 239 -67.63 -24.66 -8.84
N PRO A 240 -66.57 -24.44 -8.07
CA PRO A 240 -65.44 -25.34 -8.09
C PRO A 240 -65.83 -26.69 -7.44
N THR A 241 -65.42 -27.78 -8.09
CA THR A 241 -65.55 -29.12 -7.46
C THR A 241 -64.54 -29.24 -6.33
N PRO A 242 -64.83 -30.05 -5.27
CA PRO A 242 -63.86 -30.27 -4.17
C PRO A 242 -62.48 -30.68 -4.67
N GLU A 243 -62.37 -31.52 -5.71
CA GLU A 243 -61.13 -31.97 -6.31
C GLU A 243 -60.30 -30.80 -6.89
N ARG A 244 -60.97 -29.84 -7.55
CA ARG A 244 -60.35 -28.64 -8.13
C ARG A 244 -59.83 -27.65 -7.09
N VAL A 245 -60.54 -27.56 -5.98
CA VAL A 245 -60.11 -26.77 -4.83
C VAL A 245 -58.85 -27.38 -4.22
N GLU A 246 -58.86 -28.71 -4.03
CA GLU A 246 -57.72 -29.46 -3.48
C GLU A 246 -56.47 -29.34 -4.40
N GLU A 247 -56.61 -29.52 -5.72
CA GLU A 247 -55.50 -29.31 -6.69
C GLU A 247 -54.93 -27.89 -6.59
N THR A 248 -55.79 -26.89 -6.42
CA THR A 248 -55.33 -25.49 -6.32
C THR A 248 -54.61 -25.24 -5.01
N LEU A 249 -55.12 -25.74 -3.89
CA LEU A 249 -54.47 -25.66 -2.58
C LEU A 249 -53.10 -26.36 -2.58
N THR A 250 -53.02 -27.58 -3.08
CA THR A 250 -51.79 -28.33 -3.26
C THR A 250 -50.75 -27.56 -4.09
N ARG A 251 -51.20 -26.89 -5.15
CA ARG A 251 -50.31 -26.05 -5.97
C ARG A 251 -49.83 -24.82 -5.24
N ILE A 252 -50.70 -24.16 -4.45
CA ILE A 252 -50.31 -23.02 -3.62
C ILE A 252 -49.33 -23.45 -2.54
N GLU A 253 -49.59 -24.55 -1.85
CA GLU A 253 -48.69 -25.12 -0.84
C GLU A 253 -47.30 -25.44 -1.42
N TYR A 254 -47.29 -26.07 -2.60
CA TYR A 254 -46.02 -26.39 -3.31
C TYR A 254 -45.22 -25.15 -3.66
N GLU A 255 -45.83 -24.10 -4.23
CA GLU A 255 -45.13 -22.86 -4.58
C GLU A 255 -44.68 -22.08 -3.33
N THR A 256 -45.47 -22.14 -2.25
CA THR A 256 -45.11 -21.50 -0.95
C THR A 256 -43.88 -22.22 -0.33
N ALA A 257 -43.91 -23.55 -0.26
CA ALA A 257 -42.76 -24.32 0.23
C ALA A 257 -41.48 -24.06 -0.59
N ARG A 258 -41.62 -23.91 -1.91
CA ARG A 258 -40.50 -23.52 -2.76
C ARG A 258 -39.95 -22.13 -2.42
N LEU A 259 -40.80 -21.15 -2.15
CA LEU A 259 -40.37 -19.81 -1.74
C LEU A 259 -39.65 -19.84 -0.39
N ASP A 260 -40.13 -20.64 0.56
CA ASP A 260 -39.48 -20.79 1.88
C ASP A 260 -38.08 -21.37 1.74
N VAL A 261 -37.88 -22.40 0.89
CA VAL A 261 -36.56 -22.95 0.60
C VAL A 261 -35.65 -21.89 -0.02
N LEU A 262 -36.12 -21.14 -1.02
CA LEU A 262 -35.33 -20.08 -1.65
C LEU A 262 -34.89 -19.02 -0.67
N VAL A 263 -35.82 -18.54 0.18
CA VAL A 263 -35.53 -17.53 1.22
C VAL A 263 -34.51 -18.08 2.23
N GLY A 264 -34.68 -19.34 2.66
CA GLY A 264 -33.74 -20.02 3.58
C GLY A 264 -32.32 -20.13 2.99
N GLU A 265 -32.20 -20.51 1.71
CA GLU A 265 -30.91 -20.56 1.00
C GLU A 265 -30.26 -19.16 0.88
N LEU A 266 -31.07 -18.13 0.54
CA LEU A 266 -30.59 -16.75 0.46
C LEU A 266 -30.10 -16.21 1.81
N LEU A 267 -30.82 -16.48 2.90
CA LEU A 267 -30.41 -16.10 4.25
C LEU A 267 -29.12 -16.80 4.66
N THR A 268 -28.97 -18.08 4.30
CA THR A 268 -27.74 -18.84 4.55
C THR A 268 -26.56 -18.25 3.78
N LEU A 269 -26.74 -17.96 2.49
CA LEU A 269 -25.73 -17.32 1.65
C LEU A 269 -25.30 -15.96 2.22
N SER A 270 -26.27 -15.13 2.61
CA SER A 270 -26.02 -13.80 3.20
C SER A 270 -25.26 -13.89 4.53
N ARG A 271 -25.55 -14.89 5.38
CA ARG A 271 -24.84 -15.10 6.65
C ARG A 271 -23.37 -15.48 6.42
N VAL A 272 -23.11 -16.36 5.47
CA VAL A 272 -21.73 -16.77 5.12
C VAL A 272 -20.96 -15.59 4.54
N GLU A 273 -21.56 -14.78 3.66
CA GLU A 273 -20.92 -13.61 3.05
C GLU A 273 -20.59 -12.50 4.03
N SER A 274 -21.48 -12.25 5.00
CA SER A 274 -21.28 -11.16 5.97
C SER A 274 -20.27 -11.49 7.07
N GLY A 275 -19.68 -12.70 7.08
CA GLY A 275 -18.78 -13.14 8.15
C GLY A 275 -19.50 -13.20 9.52
N GLY A 276 -20.83 -13.19 9.52
CA GLY A 276 -21.65 -13.16 10.73
C GLY A 276 -21.71 -14.50 11.49
N SER A 277 -21.11 -15.54 10.95
CA SER A 277 -21.01 -16.83 11.60
C SER A 277 -19.88 -16.84 12.61
N ARG A 278 -20.16 -17.20 13.86
CA ARG A 278 -19.12 -17.44 14.86
C ARG A 278 -18.39 -18.74 14.49
N LEU A 279 -17.24 -18.60 13.82
CA LEU A 279 -16.35 -19.72 13.49
C LEU A 279 -15.45 -20.10 14.70
N ASP A 280 -15.96 -19.92 15.93
CA ASP A 280 -15.19 -20.17 17.16
C ASP A 280 -15.38 -21.58 17.72
N GLY A 281 -16.31 -22.35 17.14
CA GLY A 281 -16.58 -23.73 17.51
C GLY A 281 -15.59 -24.71 16.89
N TYR A 282 -15.62 -25.95 17.36
CA TYR A 282 -14.94 -27.09 16.75
C TYR A 282 -15.95 -28.19 16.52
N PHE A 283 -15.83 -28.93 15.43
CA PHE A 283 -16.68 -30.04 15.10
C PHE A 283 -15.90 -31.18 14.46
N GLU A 284 -16.41 -32.39 14.64
CA GLU A 284 -15.89 -33.61 14.05
C GLU A 284 -16.51 -33.80 12.64
N VAL A 285 -15.67 -33.92 11.61
CA VAL A 285 -16.12 -34.01 10.21
C VAL A 285 -16.81 -35.36 9.94
N GLU A 286 -16.25 -36.45 10.44
CA GLU A 286 -16.78 -37.80 10.19
C GLU A 286 -18.17 -37.99 10.79
N GLY A 287 -18.42 -37.55 12.01
CA GLY A 287 -19.74 -37.59 12.67
C GLY A 287 -20.78 -36.73 11.92
N LEU A 288 -20.37 -35.54 11.44
CA LEU A 288 -21.21 -34.69 10.65
C LEU A 288 -21.58 -35.38 9.32
N VAL A 289 -20.60 -35.92 8.59
CA VAL A 289 -20.84 -36.60 7.30
C VAL A 289 -21.69 -37.83 7.48
N ARG A 290 -21.46 -38.62 8.55
CA ARG A 290 -22.29 -39.81 8.91
C ARG A 290 -23.76 -39.42 9.02
N THR A 291 -24.06 -38.31 9.69
CA THR A 291 -25.44 -37.83 9.86
C THR A 291 -26.04 -37.46 8.48
N VAL A 292 -25.30 -36.73 7.66
CA VAL A 292 -25.79 -36.32 6.31
C VAL A 292 -26.02 -37.54 5.41
N VAL A 293 -25.12 -38.54 5.46
CA VAL A 293 -25.27 -39.77 4.68
C VAL A 293 -26.46 -40.60 5.15
N ALA A 294 -26.77 -40.66 6.45
CA ALA A 294 -27.94 -41.34 6.96
C ALA A 294 -29.24 -40.73 6.40
N ASP A 295 -29.33 -39.36 6.42
CA ASP A 295 -30.47 -38.66 5.85
C ASP A 295 -30.56 -38.84 4.32
N ALA A 296 -29.41 -38.81 3.62
CA ALA A 296 -29.32 -39.02 2.18
C ALA A 296 -29.76 -40.42 1.75
N ARG A 297 -29.44 -41.49 2.53
CA ARG A 297 -29.90 -42.85 2.27
C ARG A 297 -31.42 -42.97 2.33
N TYR A 298 -32.04 -42.34 3.33
CA TYR A 298 -33.50 -42.30 3.43
C TYR A 298 -34.16 -41.62 2.23
N GLU A 299 -33.57 -40.49 1.79
CA GLU A 299 -34.06 -39.76 0.60
C GLU A 299 -33.84 -40.60 -0.69
N ALA A 300 -32.73 -41.33 -0.76
CA ALA A 300 -32.33 -42.15 -1.91
C ALA A 300 -33.19 -43.40 -2.10
N GLU A 301 -33.80 -43.97 -1.03
CA GLU A 301 -34.69 -45.11 -1.14
C GLU A 301 -35.83 -44.89 -2.11
N THR A 302 -36.42 -43.72 -2.12
CA THR A 302 -37.53 -43.35 -3.02
C THR A 302 -37.08 -43.20 -4.49
N SER A 303 -35.85 -42.78 -4.73
CA SER A 303 -35.28 -42.54 -6.07
C SER A 303 -34.63 -43.81 -6.65
N GLY A 304 -34.33 -44.82 -5.81
CA GLY A 304 -33.64 -46.04 -6.20
C GLY A 304 -32.16 -45.83 -6.51
N VAL A 305 -31.51 -44.83 -5.84
CA VAL A 305 -30.10 -44.56 -5.94
C VAL A 305 -29.40 -45.21 -4.72
N GLU A 306 -28.24 -45.83 -4.93
CA GLU A 306 -27.42 -46.43 -3.85
C GLU A 306 -26.47 -45.41 -3.28
N VAL A 307 -26.46 -45.20 -1.91
CA VAL A 307 -25.52 -44.32 -1.25
C VAL A 307 -24.51 -45.16 -0.46
N ARG A 308 -23.22 -45.08 -0.87
CA ARG A 308 -22.08 -45.72 -0.21
C ARG A 308 -21.19 -44.69 0.50
N THR A 309 -20.52 -45.14 1.56
CA THR A 309 -19.56 -44.30 2.31
C THR A 309 -18.53 -45.18 3.02
N ASN A 310 -17.32 -44.68 3.21
CA ASN A 310 -16.29 -45.28 4.05
C ASN A 310 -16.44 -44.92 5.56
N VAL A 311 -17.23 -43.91 5.88
CA VAL A 311 -17.40 -43.38 7.27
C VAL A 311 -18.01 -44.41 8.20
N ASP A 312 -18.78 -45.37 7.66
CA ASP A 312 -19.36 -46.47 8.47
C ASP A 312 -18.31 -47.42 9.05
N ALA A 313 -17.11 -47.47 8.47
CA ALA A 313 -16.00 -48.31 8.92
C ALA A 313 -15.17 -47.68 10.04
N VAL A 314 -15.37 -46.40 10.31
CA VAL A 314 -14.61 -45.66 11.33
C VAL A 314 -15.17 -45.97 12.74
N ALA A 315 -14.31 -46.36 13.68
CA ALA A 315 -14.71 -46.69 15.06
C ALA A 315 -15.24 -45.45 15.78
N VAL A 316 -16.46 -45.54 16.31
CA VAL A 316 -17.16 -44.43 16.98
C VAL A 316 -16.47 -43.96 18.28
N ASP A 317 -15.58 -44.78 18.84
CA ASP A 317 -15.02 -44.60 20.19
C ASP A 317 -13.71 -43.77 20.24
N GLN A 318 -13.17 -43.28 19.12
CA GLN A 318 -11.99 -42.45 19.15
C GLN A 318 -12.34 -41.03 18.59
N PRO A 319 -12.14 -39.96 19.38
CA PRO A 319 -12.33 -38.61 18.88
C PRO A 319 -11.32 -38.34 17.75
N GLY A 320 -11.83 -38.20 16.53
CA GLY A 320 -11.03 -37.83 15.37
C GLY A 320 -10.55 -36.35 15.44
N PRO A 321 -9.66 -35.97 14.55
CA PRO A 321 -9.28 -34.55 14.41
C PRO A 321 -10.51 -33.70 14.16
N THR A 322 -10.50 -32.49 14.67
CA THR A 322 -11.63 -31.53 14.54
C THR A 322 -11.32 -30.44 13.55
N VAL A 323 -12.35 -29.80 13.00
CA VAL A 323 -12.25 -28.60 12.19
C VAL A 323 -12.81 -27.41 12.98
N LYS A 324 -12.12 -26.27 12.91
CA LYS A 324 -12.60 -25.04 13.52
C LYS A 324 -13.68 -24.41 12.65
N GLY A 325 -14.87 -24.13 13.23
CA GLY A 325 -15.92 -23.46 12.49
C GLY A 325 -17.34 -23.70 13.03
N ASP A 326 -18.31 -23.47 12.15
CA ASP A 326 -19.76 -23.65 12.41
C ASP A 326 -20.23 -24.99 11.81
N ALA A 327 -20.50 -25.97 12.71
CA ALA A 327 -20.95 -27.31 12.33
C ALA A 327 -22.24 -27.30 11.51
N GLU A 328 -23.19 -26.42 11.83
CA GLU A 328 -24.49 -26.36 11.13
C GLU A 328 -24.35 -25.84 9.70
N LEU A 329 -23.49 -24.81 9.48
CA LEU A 329 -23.18 -24.34 8.14
C LEU A 329 -22.46 -25.42 7.33
N MET A 330 -21.49 -26.12 7.93
CA MET A 330 -20.77 -27.18 7.24
C MET A 330 -21.70 -28.36 6.92
N ARG A 331 -22.58 -28.76 7.84
CA ARG A 331 -23.62 -29.76 7.59
C ARG A 331 -24.45 -29.42 6.36
N ARG A 332 -24.94 -28.17 6.28
CA ARG A 332 -25.70 -27.69 5.11
C ARG A 332 -24.89 -27.67 3.83
N ALA A 333 -23.60 -27.35 3.93
CA ALA A 333 -22.69 -27.39 2.75
C ALA A 333 -22.57 -28.84 2.21
N VAL A 334 -22.33 -29.81 3.10
CA VAL A 334 -22.24 -31.23 2.74
C VAL A 334 -23.58 -31.75 2.22
N GLU A 335 -24.70 -31.41 2.86
CA GLU A 335 -26.04 -31.75 2.38
C GLU A 335 -26.30 -31.24 0.94
N ASN A 336 -25.91 -30.02 0.66
CA ASN A 336 -26.07 -29.42 -0.66
C ASN A 336 -25.27 -30.16 -1.73
N ILE A 337 -24.07 -30.61 -1.41
CA ILE A 337 -23.22 -31.39 -2.33
C ILE A 337 -23.84 -32.79 -2.55
N VAL A 338 -24.20 -33.48 -1.47
CA VAL A 338 -24.77 -34.84 -1.51
C VAL A 338 -26.15 -34.84 -2.23
N ARG A 339 -27.03 -33.88 -1.93
CA ARG A 339 -28.29 -33.71 -2.64
C ARG A 339 -28.10 -33.40 -4.11
N ASN A 340 -27.08 -32.64 -4.46
CA ASN A 340 -26.76 -32.40 -5.87
C ASN A 340 -26.38 -33.71 -6.56
N ALA A 341 -25.56 -34.55 -5.96
CA ALA A 341 -25.17 -35.86 -6.48
C ALA A 341 -26.40 -36.80 -6.62
N LEU A 342 -27.25 -36.90 -5.61
CA LEU A 342 -28.48 -37.68 -5.66
C LEU A 342 -29.44 -37.24 -6.77
N ARG A 343 -29.56 -35.93 -6.94
CA ARG A 343 -30.46 -35.33 -7.93
C ARG A 343 -30.07 -35.65 -9.39
N PHE A 344 -28.78 -35.71 -9.65
CA PHE A 344 -28.26 -36.02 -11.01
C PHE A 344 -28.00 -37.50 -11.24
N SER A 345 -28.15 -38.34 -10.21
CA SER A 345 -28.10 -39.78 -10.33
C SER A 345 -29.44 -40.36 -10.70
N GLY A 346 -29.45 -41.30 -11.63
CA GLY A 346 -30.63 -42.04 -12.04
C GLY A 346 -30.85 -43.31 -11.20
N ARG A 347 -32.00 -43.93 -11.38
CA ARG A 347 -32.34 -45.20 -10.70
C ARG A 347 -31.33 -46.29 -11.02
N GLY A 348 -30.79 -46.92 -9.97
CA GLY A 348 -29.75 -47.97 -10.10
C GLY A 348 -28.33 -47.43 -10.17
N GLN A 349 -28.15 -46.12 -10.21
CA GLN A 349 -26.83 -45.49 -10.08
C GLN A 349 -26.41 -45.33 -8.63
N ARG A 350 -25.14 -44.95 -8.41
CA ARG A 350 -24.50 -44.86 -7.10
C ARG A 350 -23.98 -43.45 -6.81
N VAL A 351 -24.08 -43.05 -5.57
CA VAL A 351 -23.39 -41.89 -4.99
C VAL A 351 -22.44 -42.39 -3.92
N GLU A 352 -21.17 -42.04 -4.05
CA GLU A 352 -20.09 -42.36 -3.11
C GLU A 352 -19.73 -41.14 -2.29
N VAL A 353 -19.69 -41.25 -0.96
CA VAL A 353 -19.35 -40.16 -0.03
C VAL A 353 -18.25 -40.66 0.88
N ASP A 354 -17.03 -40.24 0.65
CA ASP A 354 -15.86 -40.67 1.37
C ASP A 354 -15.17 -39.54 2.09
N VAL A 355 -14.71 -39.80 3.32
CA VAL A 355 -13.92 -38.90 4.14
C VAL A 355 -12.62 -39.55 4.50
N ASP A 356 -11.53 -38.88 4.19
CA ASP A 356 -10.19 -39.30 4.55
C ASP A 356 -9.51 -38.18 5.36
N ALA A 357 -8.76 -38.55 6.41
CA ALA A 357 -7.87 -37.63 7.10
C ALA A 357 -6.47 -37.74 6.49
N ASP A 358 -6.01 -36.69 5.83
CA ASP A 358 -4.66 -36.60 5.29
C ASP A 358 -3.73 -35.92 6.30
N GLU A 359 -2.96 -36.72 7.02
CA GLU A 359 -2.01 -36.24 8.03
C GLU A 359 -0.84 -35.45 7.40
N ALA A 360 -0.48 -35.74 6.15
CA ALA A 360 0.59 -35.00 5.46
C ALA A 360 0.17 -33.61 5.07
N LEU A 361 -1.08 -33.45 4.66
CA LEU A 361 -1.69 -32.16 4.34
C LEU A 361 -2.32 -31.46 5.55
N GLN A 362 -2.38 -32.14 6.71
CA GLN A 362 -3.07 -31.65 7.91
C GLN A 362 -4.52 -31.21 7.59
N SER A 363 -5.23 -32.04 6.82
CA SER A 363 -6.57 -31.69 6.32
C SER A 363 -7.45 -32.93 6.17
N PHE A 364 -8.77 -32.70 6.29
CA PHE A 364 -9.77 -33.67 5.83
C PHE A 364 -10.03 -33.48 4.35
N VAL A 365 -10.20 -34.58 3.66
CA VAL A 365 -10.62 -34.65 2.26
C VAL A 365 -11.96 -35.37 2.18
N LEU A 366 -13.03 -34.63 1.95
CA LEU A 366 -14.35 -35.17 1.67
C LEU A 366 -14.53 -35.25 0.15
N ARG A 367 -14.85 -36.45 -0.37
CA ARG A 367 -15.18 -36.69 -1.78
C ARG A 367 -16.63 -37.12 -1.89
N VAL A 368 -17.35 -36.46 -2.77
CA VAL A 368 -18.71 -36.86 -3.14
C VAL A 368 -18.72 -37.09 -4.64
N ALA A 369 -18.95 -38.34 -5.05
CA ALA A 369 -18.90 -38.76 -6.44
C ALA A 369 -20.23 -39.38 -6.88
N ASP A 370 -20.74 -38.97 -8.04
CA ASP A 370 -21.94 -39.53 -8.66
C ASP A 370 -21.63 -40.23 -9.98
N GLU A 371 -22.61 -40.99 -10.47
CA GLU A 371 -22.57 -41.66 -11.77
C GLU A 371 -23.50 -40.97 -12.80
N GLY A 372 -23.80 -39.68 -12.57
CA GLY A 372 -24.65 -38.86 -13.43
C GLY A 372 -24.02 -38.49 -14.77
N PRO A 373 -24.60 -37.52 -15.49
CA PRO A 373 -24.10 -37.12 -16.81
C PRO A 373 -22.80 -36.29 -16.78
N GLY A 374 -22.30 -35.91 -15.60
CA GLY A 374 -21.18 -34.97 -15.48
C GLY A 374 -21.55 -33.55 -15.86
N VAL A 375 -20.58 -32.69 -16.04
CA VAL A 375 -20.71 -31.24 -16.33
C VAL A 375 -19.82 -30.89 -17.52
N PRO A 376 -20.27 -30.09 -18.52
CA PRO A 376 -19.38 -29.56 -19.55
C PRO A 376 -18.16 -28.88 -18.95
N PRO A 377 -16.94 -29.00 -19.54
CA PRO A 377 -15.72 -28.46 -18.96
C PRO A 377 -15.79 -26.94 -18.61
N GLU A 378 -16.46 -26.14 -19.46
CA GLU A 378 -16.70 -24.72 -19.26
C GLU A 378 -17.66 -24.42 -18.09
N GLY A 379 -18.41 -25.42 -17.64
CA GLY A 379 -19.37 -25.32 -16.54
C GLY A 379 -18.81 -25.66 -15.18
N LEU A 380 -17.66 -26.34 -15.09
CA LEU A 380 -17.09 -26.87 -13.84
C LEU A 380 -16.78 -25.77 -12.80
N GLU A 381 -16.28 -24.63 -13.23
CA GLU A 381 -16.01 -23.52 -12.32
C GLU A 381 -17.28 -22.71 -12.05
N SER A 382 -18.09 -22.47 -13.07
CA SER A 382 -19.30 -21.65 -12.96
C SER A 382 -20.44 -22.31 -12.17
N MET A 383 -20.44 -23.64 -12.00
CA MET A 383 -21.47 -24.36 -11.24
C MET A 383 -21.51 -23.98 -9.74
N PHE A 384 -20.45 -23.36 -9.23
CA PHE A 384 -20.38 -22.84 -7.88
C PHE A 384 -20.85 -21.38 -7.75
N GLU A 385 -21.19 -20.72 -8.87
CA GLU A 385 -21.75 -19.38 -8.83
C GLU A 385 -23.25 -19.40 -8.49
N PRO A 386 -23.76 -18.43 -7.73
CA PRO A 386 -25.16 -18.35 -7.38
C PRO A 386 -26.07 -18.31 -8.63
N PHE A 387 -27.18 -19.05 -8.58
CA PHE A 387 -28.20 -19.16 -9.65
C PHE A 387 -27.73 -19.78 -10.97
N VAL A 388 -26.48 -20.21 -11.07
CA VAL A 388 -25.97 -20.89 -12.26
C VAL A 388 -26.48 -22.31 -12.33
N ARG A 389 -26.99 -22.70 -13.50
CA ARG A 389 -27.52 -24.04 -13.84
C ARG A 389 -26.88 -24.52 -15.11
N VAL A 390 -25.95 -25.45 -15.02
CA VAL A 390 -25.14 -25.91 -16.16
C VAL A 390 -25.91 -26.84 -17.08
N HIS A 391 -26.88 -27.57 -16.59
CA HIS A 391 -27.77 -28.41 -17.41
C HIS A 391 -29.12 -27.71 -17.61
N GLY A 392 -29.59 -27.67 -18.83
CA GLY A 392 -30.80 -26.94 -19.25
C GLY A 392 -32.05 -27.28 -18.47
N ALA A 393 -33.10 -26.48 -18.66
CA ALA A 393 -34.32 -26.35 -17.88
C ALA A 393 -35.14 -27.68 -17.65
N ALA A 394 -34.71 -28.81 -18.20
CA ALA A 394 -35.41 -30.08 -18.06
C ALA A 394 -35.35 -30.73 -16.67
N SER A 395 -34.37 -30.36 -15.81
CA SER A 395 -34.26 -30.89 -14.44
C SER A 395 -34.82 -29.91 -13.38
N GLY A 396 -36.05 -29.53 -13.51
CA GLY A 396 -36.82 -28.47 -12.85
C GLY A 396 -36.77 -28.26 -11.31
N LYS A 397 -35.90 -28.88 -10.56
CA LYS A 397 -35.84 -28.75 -9.09
C LYS A 397 -34.54 -28.08 -8.62
N GLY A 398 -34.63 -26.92 -7.97
CA GLY A 398 -33.53 -26.19 -7.32
C GLY A 398 -33.17 -24.86 -7.97
N TYR A 399 -32.70 -23.91 -7.15
CA TYR A 399 -32.45 -22.52 -7.54
C TYR A 399 -31.01 -22.26 -7.99
N GLY A 400 -30.11 -23.25 -7.92
CA GLY A 400 -28.69 -23.07 -8.24
C GLY A 400 -27.92 -22.33 -7.12
N LEU A 401 -28.42 -22.39 -5.88
CA LEU A 401 -27.76 -21.77 -4.72
C LEU A 401 -26.96 -22.78 -3.89
N GLY A 402 -27.34 -24.05 -3.90
CA GLY A 402 -26.76 -25.07 -3.01
C GLY A 402 -25.25 -25.20 -3.10
N LEU A 403 -24.69 -25.35 -4.32
CA LEU A 403 -23.25 -25.46 -4.51
C LEU A 403 -22.50 -24.13 -4.25
N ALA A 404 -23.16 -23.00 -4.52
CA ALA A 404 -22.61 -21.68 -4.18
C ALA A 404 -22.51 -21.51 -2.66
N ILE A 405 -23.51 -21.95 -1.89
CA ILE A 405 -23.49 -21.99 -0.41
C ILE A 405 -22.36 -22.92 0.06
N ALA A 406 -22.25 -24.11 -0.53
CA ALA A 406 -21.19 -25.06 -0.18
C ALA A 406 -19.80 -24.45 -0.37
N ARG A 407 -19.52 -23.86 -1.53
CA ARG A 407 -18.22 -23.22 -1.80
C ARG A 407 -17.91 -22.11 -0.82
N ARG A 408 -18.86 -21.22 -0.55
CA ARG A 408 -18.65 -20.09 0.36
C ARG A 408 -18.45 -20.55 1.79
N THR A 409 -19.20 -21.57 2.22
CA THR A 409 -19.03 -22.16 3.55
C THR A 409 -17.64 -22.78 3.69
N VAL A 410 -17.20 -23.60 2.73
CA VAL A 410 -15.87 -24.23 2.75
C VAL A 410 -14.76 -23.16 2.80
N LEU A 411 -14.84 -22.14 1.92
CA LEU A 411 -13.88 -21.04 1.92
C LEU A 411 -13.87 -20.23 3.23
N ALA A 412 -15.04 -20.01 3.84
CA ALA A 412 -15.14 -19.33 5.14
C ALA A 412 -14.47 -20.12 6.28
N HIS A 413 -14.40 -21.45 6.16
CA HIS A 413 -13.70 -22.35 7.07
C HIS A 413 -12.21 -22.55 6.73
N GLY A 414 -11.66 -21.78 5.77
CA GLY A 414 -10.26 -21.87 5.34
C GLY A 414 -9.95 -23.10 4.47
N GLY A 415 -10.99 -23.78 3.97
CA GLY A 415 -10.87 -24.95 3.09
C GLY A 415 -10.92 -24.59 1.61
N GLU A 416 -10.84 -25.62 0.79
CA GLU A 416 -10.93 -25.54 -0.68
C GLU A 416 -12.00 -26.50 -1.19
N ILE A 417 -12.65 -26.17 -2.30
CA ILE A 417 -13.63 -27.03 -2.97
C ILE A 417 -13.37 -27.02 -4.47
N GLU A 418 -13.34 -28.21 -5.06
CA GLU A 418 -13.12 -28.42 -6.48
C GLU A 418 -14.13 -29.43 -7.03
N ALA A 419 -14.38 -29.36 -8.33
CA ALA A 419 -15.21 -30.32 -9.02
C ALA A 419 -14.50 -30.82 -10.29
N ARG A 420 -14.60 -32.13 -10.55
CA ARG A 420 -14.08 -32.76 -11.76
C ARG A 420 -15.02 -33.80 -12.32
N ASN A 421 -15.05 -33.97 -13.61
CA ASN A 421 -15.73 -35.10 -14.22
C ASN A 421 -14.92 -36.38 -14.00
N ARG A 422 -15.63 -37.45 -13.68
CA ARG A 422 -15.04 -38.78 -13.55
C ARG A 422 -14.76 -39.37 -14.95
N PRO A 423 -13.66 -40.13 -15.15
CA PRO A 423 -13.36 -40.77 -16.42
C PRO A 423 -14.44 -41.77 -16.87
N GLU A 424 -15.13 -42.38 -15.90
CA GLU A 424 -16.16 -43.39 -16.11
C GLU A 424 -17.58 -42.80 -16.29
N GLY A 425 -17.69 -41.46 -16.23
CA GLY A 425 -18.92 -40.68 -16.20
C GLY A 425 -19.32 -40.27 -14.80
N GLY A 426 -20.04 -39.14 -14.70
CA GLY A 426 -20.43 -38.52 -13.46
C GLY A 426 -19.52 -37.35 -13.02
N LEU A 427 -19.85 -36.79 -11.87
CA LEU A 427 -19.14 -35.68 -11.26
C LEU A 427 -18.57 -36.09 -9.91
N GLU A 428 -17.37 -35.63 -9.60
CA GLU A 428 -16.77 -35.71 -8.28
C GLU A 428 -16.55 -34.29 -7.74
N VAL A 429 -17.08 -34.04 -6.55
CA VAL A 429 -16.83 -32.81 -5.79
C VAL A 429 -15.92 -33.16 -4.60
N THR A 430 -14.77 -32.50 -4.53
CA THR A 430 -13.79 -32.68 -3.44
C THR A 430 -13.77 -31.44 -2.58
N VAL A 431 -13.87 -31.63 -1.27
CA VAL A 431 -13.77 -30.57 -0.26
C VAL A 431 -12.56 -30.87 0.62
N MET A 432 -11.66 -29.92 0.77
CA MET A 432 -10.52 -30.00 1.67
C MET A 432 -10.73 -29.01 2.83
N LEU A 433 -10.61 -29.51 4.08
CA LEU A 433 -10.79 -28.69 5.29
C LEU A 433 -9.56 -28.84 6.18
N PRO A 434 -8.90 -27.73 6.58
CA PRO A 434 -7.72 -27.82 7.45
C PRO A 434 -8.11 -28.36 8.84
N PHE A 435 -7.21 -29.14 9.46
CA PHE A 435 -7.39 -29.54 10.85
C PHE A 435 -7.42 -28.30 11.74
N GLY A 436 -8.29 -28.32 12.75
CA GLY A 436 -8.21 -27.41 13.85
C GLY A 436 -6.94 -27.67 14.68
N PRO A 437 -6.44 -26.70 15.45
CA PRO A 437 -5.38 -26.96 16.38
C PRO A 437 -5.85 -28.08 17.31
N SER A 438 -5.06 -29.18 17.38
CA SER A 438 -5.28 -30.25 18.36
C SER A 438 -5.32 -29.62 19.75
N SER A 439 -6.46 -29.76 20.43
CA SER A 439 -6.69 -29.30 21.79
C SER A 439 -5.79 -30.02 22.81
#